data_507c76dd6fd00646b83da045fe45535b
#
_entry.id   507c76dd6fd00646b83da045fe45535b
#
_cell.length_a   1.000
_cell.length_b   1.000
_cell.length_c   1.000
_cell.angle_alpha   90.00
_cell.angle_beta   90.00
_cell.angle_gamma   90.00
#
_symmetry.space_group_name_H-M   'P 1'
#
loop_
_entity.id
_entity.type
_entity.pdbx_description
1 polymer ?
#
loop_
_entity_poly.entity_id
_entity_poly.type
_entity_poly.pdbx_seq_one_letter_code
_entity_poly.pdbx_strand_id
1 'polypeptide(L)'
;LGLHSFPHDALPISFGLDLRQIDLGGGLGLAYAPGDEELDIDALARSLGELLGRHEWFRGELVLEPGRWLAGPCGVYVARVVRVKESRGVHFVILEGGINHLLRPLLTGQPFPVRAFRADGTSIQEDPGPATLTGPLCTSLDRLGEVSLPGVGAGDYVAFGRTGAYGFTEAMSRFRCHPLP
;
A
#
# COMPACT_ATOMS: atom_id res chain seq x y z
N LEU A 1 -17.20 1.39 -8.42
CA LEU A 1 -17.31 2.63 -7.62
C LEU A 1 -18.40 3.49 -8.21
N GLY A 2 -19.60 3.44 -7.57
CA GLY A 2 -20.70 4.33 -7.92
C GLY A 2 -20.30 5.76 -7.60
N LEU A 3 -19.99 6.53 -8.62
CA LEU A 3 -19.95 7.97 -8.53
C LEU A 3 -21.39 8.41 -8.21
N HIS A 4 -21.66 8.73 -6.96
CA HIS A 4 -22.85 9.48 -6.63
C HIS A 4 -22.71 10.83 -7.33
N SER A 5 -23.42 10.98 -8.44
CA SER A 5 -23.53 12.25 -9.14
C SER A 5 -24.32 13.24 -8.27
N PHE A 6 -23.59 14.01 -7.47
CA PHE A 6 -24.16 15.28 -7.04
C PHE A 6 -24.14 16.22 -8.26
N PRO A 7 -25.17 17.06 -8.43
CA PRO A 7 -25.17 18.06 -9.49
C PRO A 7 -24.20 19.20 -9.14
N HIS A 8 -22.91 18.87 -9.06
CA HIS A 8 -21.87 19.84 -8.69
C HIS A 8 -21.61 20.87 -9.77
N ASP A 9 -21.96 20.55 -11.01
CA ASP A 9 -21.71 21.39 -12.19
C ASP A 9 -22.60 22.63 -12.19
N ALA A 10 -23.81 22.55 -11.58
CA ALA A 10 -24.77 23.65 -11.63
C ALA A 10 -24.45 24.77 -10.63
N LEU A 11 -23.81 24.47 -9.48
CA LEU A 11 -23.61 25.44 -8.41
C LEU A 11 -22.63 26.56 -8.78
N PRO A 12 -21.40 26.28 -9.28
CA PRO A 12 -20.46 27.34 -9.64
C PRO A 12 -21.00 28.25 -10.75
N ILE A 13 -21.66 27.68 -11.77
CA ILE A 13 -22.24 28.42 -12.89
C ILE A 13 -23.41 29.25 -12.40
N SER A 14 -24.28 28.68 -11.56
CA SER A 14 -25.47 29.37 -11.03
C SER A 14 -25.12 30.57 -10.15
N PHE A 15 -23.96 30.53 -9.48
CA PHE A 15 -23.48 31.63 -8.65
C PHE A 15 -22.53 32.58 -9.36
N GLY A 16 -22.26 32.39 -10.66
CA GLY A 16 -21.36 33.22 -11.45
C GLY A 16 -19.92 33.20 -10.94
N LEU A 17 -19.48 32.08 -10.35
CA LEU A 17 -18.12 31.92 -9.84
C LEU A 17 -17.13 31.69 -10.99
N ASP A 18 -16.06 32.48 -11.02
CA ASP A 18 -14.91 32.25 -11.91
C ASP A 18 -13.94 31.28 -11.20
N LEU A 19 -14.09 29.98 -11.48
CA LEU A 19 -13.23 28.96 -10.91
C LEU A 19 -11.91 28.92 -11.65
N ARG A 20 -10.84 29.25 -10.92
CA ARG A 20 -9.47 29.24 -11.45
C ARG A 20 -8.78 27.90 -11.28
N GLN A 21 -9.24 27.09 -10.33
CA GLN A 21 -8.65 25.81 -10.02
C GLN A 21 -9.70 24.85 -9.50
N ILE A 22 -9.63 23.59 -9.92
CA ILE A 22 -10.38 22.47 -9.35
C ILE A 22 -9.37 21.41 -8.91
N ASP A 23 -9.37 21.07 -7.64
CA ASP A 23 -8.57 19.97 -7.10
C ASP A 23 -9.43 18.73 -6.97
N LEU A 24 -9.07 17.67 -7.68
CA LEU A 24 -9.73 16.37 -7.62
C LEU A 24 -9.20 15.50 -6.48
N GLY A 25 -8.22 16.00 -5.73
CA GLY A 25 -7.56 15.24 -4.68
C GLY A 25 -6.69 14.10 -5.21
N GLY A 26 -6.49 13.11 -4.36
CA GLY A 26 -5.69 11.94 -4.65
C GLY A 26 -6.52 10.68 -4.88
N GLY A 27 -6.13 9.59 -4.18
CA GLY A 27 -6.87 8.32 -4.21
C GLY A 27 -6.52 7.42 -5.39
N LEU A 28 -5.55 7.79 -6.23
CA LEU A 28 -5.08 6.93 -7.31
C LEU A 28 -4.56 5.61 -6.72
N GLY A 29 -5.05 4.49 -7.29
CA GLY A 29 -4.76 3.14 -6.81
C GLY A 29 -3.35 2.68 -7.14
N LEU A 30 -2.84 1.78 -6.30
CA LEU A 30 -1.68 0.95 -6.57
C LEU A 30 -2.10 -0.51 -6.50
N ALA A 31 -1.58 -1.34 -7.36
CA ALA A 31 -1.72 -2.78 -7.25
C ALA A 31 -0.86 -3.29 -6.08
N TYR A 32 -1.45 -3.85 -5.04
CA TYR A 32 -0.75 -4.41 -3.89
C TYR A 32 -0.76 -5.93 -3.90
N ALA A 33 -1.87 -6.54 -4.32
CA ALA A 33 -2.00 -8.00 -4.36
C ALA A 33 -1.69 -8.56 -5.76
N PRO A 34 -1.29 -9.84 -5.85
CA PRO A 34 -1.23 -10.53 -7.12
C PRO A 34 -2.61 -10.52 -7.80
N GLY A 35 -2.65 -10.06 -9.04
CA GLY A 35 -3.89 -9.94 -9.82
C GLY A 35 -4.57 -8.56 -9.74
N ASP A 36 -4.11 -7.66 -8.88
CA ASP A 36 -4.52 -6.26 -8.95
C ASP A 36 -4.02 -5.65 -10.26
N GLU A 37 -4.87 -4.87 -10.92
CA GLU A 37 -4.48 -4.13 -12.12
C GLU A 37 -3.79 -2.82 -11.72
N GLU A 38 -2.73 -2.47 -12.44
CA GLU A 38 -2.11 -1.14 -12.32
C GLU A 38 -3.04 -0.10 -12.94
N LEU A 39 -3.03 1.11 -12.39
CA LEU A 39 -3.78 2.23 -12.94
C LEU A 39 -3.29 2.56 -14.34
N ASP A 40 -4.18 2.49 -15.34
CA ASP A 40 -3.91 3.02 -16.67
C ASP A 40 -3.97 4.56 -16.65
N ILE A 41 -2.80 5.17 -16.49
CA ILE A 41 -2.66 6.63 -16.39
C ILE A 41 -3.04 7.33 -17.73
N ASP A 42 -2.81 6.65 -18.85
CA ASP A 42 -3.16 7.20 -20.15
C ASP A 42 -4.67 7.20 -20.37
N ALA A 43 -5.37 6.15 -19.90
CA ALA A 43 -6.84 6.12 -19.93
C ALA A 43 -7.42 7.19 -19.00
N LEU A 44 -6.84 7.39 -17.81
CA LEU A 44 -7.25 8.48 -16.92
C LEU A 44 -7.05 9.85 -17.58
N ALA A 45 -5.90 10.09 -18.18
CA ALA A 45 -5.61 11.35 -18.86
C ALA A 45 -6.57 11.63 -20.03
N ARG A 46 -6.88 10.61 -20.85
CA ARG A 46 -7.88 10.72 -21.93
C ARG A 46 -9.26 11.08 -21.37
N SER A 47 -9.71 10.36 -20.33
CA SER A 47 -11.02 10.59 -19.71
C SER A 47 -11.16 11.99 -19.12
N LEU A 48 -10.10 12.49 -18.47
CA LEU A 48 -10.07 13.86 -17.95
C LEU A 48 -10.07 14.89 -19.09
N GLY A 49 -9.34 14.65 -20.18
CA GLY A 49 -9.34 15.52 -21.34
C GLY A 49 -10.72 15.59 -22.02
N GLU A 50 -11.42 14.47 -22.15
CA GLU A 50 -12.78 14.42 -22.67
C GLU A 50 -13.78 15.14 -21.74
N LEU A 51 -13.61 14.98 -20.42
CA LEU A 51 -14.43 15.67 -19.43
C LEU A 51 -14.27 17.19 -19.55
N LEU A 52 -13.04 17.68 -19.57
CA LEU A 52 -12.75 19.10 -19.73
C LEU A 52 -13.27 19.65 -21.06
N GLY A 53 -13.17 18.88 -22.14
CA GLY A 53 -13.72 19.27 -23.44
C GLY A 53 -15.24 19.42 -23.47
N ARG A 54 -15.97 18.67 -22.61
CA ARG A 54 -17.45 18.81 -22.44
C ARG A 54 -17.83 19.99 -21.56
N HIS A 55 -16.91 20.49 -20.73
CA HIS A 55 -17.13 21.56 -19.77
C HIS A 55 -16.33 22.82 -20.14
N GLU A 56 -16.57 23.35 -21.33
CA GLU A 56 -15.83 24.51 -21.90
C GLU A 56 -15.94 25.79 -21.07
N TRP A 57 -16.89 25.86 -20.13
CA TRP A 57 -17.01 26.96 -19.19
C TRP A 57 -15.84 27.03 -18.21
N PHE A 58 -15.20 25.89 -17.91
CA PHE A 58 -14.03 25.85 -17.05
C PHE A 58 -12.76 26.11 -17.85
N ARG A 59 -12.04 27.16 -17.50
CA ARG A 59 -10.78 27.58 -18.13
C ARG A 59 -9.58 27.56 -17.16
N GLY A 60 -9.81 27.03 -15.95
CA GLY A 60 -8.81 26.98 -14.89
C GLY A 60 -7.87 25.78 -14.98
N GLU A 61 -7.15 25.57 -13.91
CA GLU A 61 -6.23 24.44 -13.71
C GLU A 61 -6.95 23.28 -13.04
N LEU A 62 -6.64 22.05 -13.50
CA LEU A 62 -7.05 20.83 -12.83
C LEU A 62 -5.85 20.28 -12.02
N VAL A 63 -6.04 20.12 -10.72
CA VAL A 63 -5.02 19.63 -9.79
C VAL A 63 -5.35 18.20 -9.39
N LEU A 64 -4.33 17.37 -9.29
CA LEU A 64 -4.37 16.01 -8.75
C LEU A 64 -3.33 15.88 -7.64
N GLU A 65 -3.65 15.13 -6.59
CA GLU A 65 -2.76 14.85 -5.46
C GLU A 65 -2.37 13.37 -5.41
N PRO A 66 -1.58 12.85 -6.35
CA PRO A 66 -1.31 11.41 -6.51
C PRO A 66 -0.30 10.85 -5.49
N GLY A 67 -0.35 11.26 -4.23
CA GLY A 67 0.65 10.97 -3.20
C GLY A 67 1.00 9.49 -3.09
N ARG A 68 0.01 8.61 -2.85
CA ARG A 68 0.26 7.16 -2.73
C ARG A 68 0.77 6.54 -4.04
N TRP A 69 0.23 6.95 -5.17
CA TRP A 69 0.61 6.42 -6.47
C TRP A 69 2.08 6.74 -6.81
N LEU A 70 2.54 7.95 -6.46
CA LEU A 70 3.93 8.37 -6.66
C LEU A 70 4.88 7.77 -5.61
N ALA A 71 4.53 7.88 -4.33
CA ALA A 71 5.43 7.52 -3.24
C ALA A 71 5.45 6.02 -2.92
N GLY A 72 4.33 5.32 -3.09
CA GLY A 72 4.24 3.91 -2.72
C GLY A 72 5.33 3.03 -3.32
N PRO A 73 5.58 3.07 -4.64
CA PRO A 73 6.61 2.27 -5.29
C PRO A 73 8.04 2.57 -4.84
N CYS A 74 8.30 3.74 -4.26
CA CYS A 74 9.64 4.18 -3.88
C CYS A 74 10.17 3.49 -2.62
N GLY A 75 9.31 2.83 -1.81
CA GLY A 75 9.69 2.25 -0.54
C GLY A 75 9.72 0.72 -0.56
N VAL A 76 10.69 0.17 0.14
CA VAL A 76 10.78 -1.25 0.48
C VAL A 76 11.11 -1.36 1.96
N TYR A 77 10.27 -2.10 2.70
CA TYR A 77 10.54 -2.46 4.08
C TYR A 77 11.13 -3.87 4.11
N VAL A 78 12.31 -4.03 4.72
CA VAL A 78 13.00 -5.32 4.84
C VAL A 78 13.06 -5.69 6.32
N ALA A 79 12.63 -6.90 6.64
CA ALA A 79 12.69 -7.43 8.00
C ALA A 79 13.36 -8.80 8.00
N ARG A 80 14.23 -9.03 9.01
CA ARG A 80 14.88 -10.32 9.20
C ARG A 80 13.92 -11.31 9.84
N VAL A 81 13.96 -12.56 9.39
CA VAL A 81 13.27 -13.69 10.02
C VAL A 81 13.98 -14.07 11.31
N VAL A 82 13.30 -13.92 12.42
CA VAL A 82 13.82 -14.30 13.75
C VAL A 82 13.57 -15.79 14.00
N ARG A 83 12.39 -16.27 13.62
CA ARG A 83 11.98 -17.65 13.85
C ARG A 83 10.86 -18.09 12.89
N VAL A 84 10.85 -19.35 12.57
CA VAL A 84 9.74 -20.04 11.91
C VAL A 84 9.10 -21.02 12.89
N LYS A 85 7.77 -21.13 12.88
CA LYS A 85 7.01 -21.96 13.82
C LYS A 85 5.76 -22.52 13.15
N GLU A 86 5.56 -23.81 13.31
CA GLU A 86 4.27 -24.48 13.04
C GLU A 86 3.41 -24.49 14.30
N SER A 87 2.14 -24.09 14.18
CA SER A 87 1.20 -24.19 15.29
C SER A 87 -0.23 -24.36 14.77
N ARG A 88 -0.87 -25.46 15.17
CA ARG A 88 -2.25 -25.80 14.80
C ARG A 88 -2.50 -25.77 13.28
N GLY A 89 -1.52 -26.26 12.50
CA GLY A 89 -1.59 -26.28 11.04
C GLY A 89 -1.32 -24.92 10.36
N VAL A 90 -0.90 -23.91 11.12
CA VAL A 90 -0.53 -22.61 10.57
C VAL A 90 0.99 -22.45 10.63
N HIS A 91 1.57 -22.08 9.49
CA HIS A 91 2.99 -21.77 9.34
C HIS A 91 3.23 -20.28 9.64
N PHE A 92 3.87 -20.00 10.78
CA PHE A 92 4.20 -18.65 11.21
C PHE A 92 5.65 -18.31 10.88
N VAL A 93 5.86 -17.17 10.24
CA VAL A 93 7.16 -16.54 10.05
C VAL A 93 7.24 -15.29 10.94
N ILE A 94 8.07 -15.35 11.97
CA ILE A 94 8.21 -14.29 12.96
C ILE A 94 9.37 -13.41 12.55
N LEU A 95 9.07 -12.12 12.32
CA LEU A 95 10.01 -11.11 11.87
C LEU A 95 10.54 -10.28 13.05
N GLU A 96 11.67 -9.61 12.86
CA GLU A 96 12.24 -8.70 13.87
C GLU A 96 11.43 -7.41 14.06
N GLY A 97 10.60 -7.05 13.07
CA GLY A 97 9.67 -5.94 13.13
C GLY A 97 8.27 -6.37 12.68
N GLY A 98 7.27 -5.71 13.19
CA GLY A 98 5.86 -5.98 12.93
C GLY A 98 5.07 -4.70 12.69
N ILE A 99 3.90 -4.59 13.31
CA ILE A 99 3.05 -3.38 13.19
C ILE A 99 3.68 -2.13 13.81
N ASN A 100 4.76 -2.26 14.56
CA ASN A 100 5.59 -1.13 15.00
C ASN A 100 6.40 -0.49 13.85
N HIS A 101 6.59 -1.20 12.75
CA HIS A 101 7.28 -0.73 11.54
C HIS A 101 6.35 -0.58 10.35
N LEU A 102 5.36 -1.48 10.20
CA LEU A 102 4.43 -1.52 9.06
C LEU A 102 3.03 -1.94 9.53
N LEU A 103 2.20 -0.98 9.90
CA LEU A 103 0.84 -1.23 10.42
C LEU A 103 -0.20 -1.35 9.30
N ARG A 104 0.04 -0.72 8.16
CA ARG A 104 -0.96 -0.56 7.10
C ARG A 104 -1.62 -1.87 6.61
N PRO A 105 -0.92 -3.02 6.45
CA PRO A 105 -1.58 -4.27 6.06
C PRO A 105 -2.70 -4.68 7.02
N LEU A 106 -2.49 -4.48 8.32
CA LEU A 106 -3.51 -4.76 9.33
C LEU A 106 -4.70 -3.79 9.23
N LEU A 107 -4.45 -2.49 9.03
CA LEU A 107 -5.49 -1.46 8.97
C LEU A 107 -6.40 -1.63 7.75
N THR A 108 -5.82 -2.00 6.62
CA THR A 108 -6.55 -2.06 5.35
C THR A 108 -7.03 -3.47 4.99
N GLY A 109 -6.51 -4.50 5.67
CA GLY A 109 -6.70 -5.90 5.26
C GLY A 109 -6.06 -6.23 3.92
N GLN A 110 -5.26 -5.32 3.36
CA GLN A 110 -4.62 -5.46 2.05
C GLN A 110 -3.17 -5.91 2.23
N PRO A 111 -2.77 -7.10 1.74
CA PRO A 111 -1.39 -7.55 1.82
C PRO A 111 -0.49 -6.68 0.93
N PHE A 112 0.75 -6.49 1.36
CA PHE A 112 1.78 -5.89 0.53
C PHE A 112 2.51 -6.96 -0.28
N PRO A 113 3.04 -6.63 -1.49
CA PRO A 113 3.85 -7.57 -2.24
C PRO A 113 5.09 -7.96 -1.44
N VAL A 114 5.32 -9.26 -1.28
CA VAL A 114 6.45 -9.78 -0.51
C VAL A 114 7.41 -10.56 -1.38
N ARG A 115 8.70 -10.50 -1.03
CA ARG A 115 9.77 -11.35 -1.57
C ARG A 115 10.64 -11.84 -0.44
N ALA A 116 11.22 -13.02 -0.60
CA ALA A 116 12.13 -13.61 0.38
C ALA A 116 13.55 -13.70 -0.16
N PHE A 117 14.51 -13.52 0.74
CA PHE A 117 15.93 -13.54 0.44
C PHE A 117 16.68 -14.34 1.50
N ARG A 118 17.71 -15.07 1.10
CA ARG A 118 18.65 -15.71 2.02
C ARG A 118 19.46 -14.66 2.78
N ALA A 119 20.12 -15.09 3.85
CA ALA A 119 20.98 -14.23 4.67
C ALA A 119 22.12 -13.53 3.87
N ASP A 120 22.52 -14.12 2.75
CA ASP A 120 23.52 -13.55 1.84
C ASP A 120 22.95 -12.58 0.80
N GLY A 121 21.61 -12.35 0.84
CA GLY A 121 20.91 -11.46 -0.08
C GLY A 121 20.45 -12.11 -1.39
N THR A 122 20.69 -13.40 -1.59
CA THR A 122 20.19 -14.11 -2.77
C THR A 122 18.67 -14.32 -2.70
N SER A 123 17.96 -14.08 -3.80
CA SER A 123 16.52 -14.29 -3.87
C SER A 123 16.17 -15.78 -3.78
N ILE A 124 15.18 -16.12 -2.96
CA ILE A 124 14.68 -17.48 -2.85
C ILE A 124 13.68 -17.72 -3.97
N GLN A 125 13.94 -18.75 -4.80
CA GLN A 125 13.15 -19.10 -5.99
C GLN A 125 12.36 -20.42 -5.81
N GLU A 126 12.28 -20.93 -4.59
CA GLU A 126 11.52 -22.13 -4.28
C GLU A 126 10.01 -21.88 -4.43
N ASP A 127 9.24 -22.96 -4.64
CA ASP A 127 7.78 -22.87 -4.73
C ASP A 127 7.20 -22.29 -3.45
N PRO A 128 6.36 -21.24 -3.54
CA PRO A 128 5.83 -20.60 -2.37
C PRO A 128 4.69 -21.39 -1.74
N GLY A 129 4.64 -21.41 -0.42
CA GLY A 129 3.55 -21.97 0.38
C GLY A 129 2.88 -20.91 1.27
N PRO A 130 1.73 -21.24 1.88
CA PRO A 130 1.01 -20.34 2.75
C PRO A 130 1.81 -20.06 4.01
N ALA A 131 1.95 -18.79 4.37
CA ALA A 131 2.63 -18.34 5.57
C ALA A 131 1.90 -17.15 6.22
N THR A 132 1.89 -17.11 7.55
CA THR A 132 1.41 -15.96 8.33
C THR A 132 2.61 -15.18 8.83
N LEU A 133 2.76 -13.95 8.35
CA LEU A 133 3.82 -13.03 8.79
C LEU A 133 3.40 -12.33 10.07
N THR A 134 4.24 -12.39 11.09
CA THR A 134 4.02 -11.75 12.41
C THR A 134 5.26 -11.02 12.87
N GLY A 135 5.05 -9.98 13.68
CA GLY A 135 6.14 -9.25 14.32
C GLY A 135 6.46 -9.76 15.74
N PRO A 136 7.33 -9.02 16.46
CA PRO A 136 7.83 -9.40 17.78
C PRO A 136 6.94 -8.91 18.95
N LEU A 137 5.85 -8.19 18.68
CA LEU A 137 5.09 -7.52 19.72
C LEU A 137 4.23 -8.48 20.52
N CYS A 138 4.02 -8.18 21.79
CA CYS A 138 3.19 -8.96 22.70
C CYS A 138 1.68 -8.68 22.52
N THR A 139 1.21 -8.66 21.28
CA THR A 139 -0.20 -8.48 20.93
C THR A 139 -0.61 -9.43 19.81
N SER A 140 -1.83 -9.94 19.86
CA SER A 140 -2.39 -10.77 18.77
C SER A 140 -2.64 -9.99 17.47
N LEU A 141 -2.58 -8.66 17.54
CA LEU A 141 -2.71 -7.78 16.38
C LEU A 141 -1.43 -7.69 15.55
N ASP A 142 -0.29 -8.16 16.08
CA ASP A 142 0.99 -8.04 15.38
C ASP A 142 1.12 -9.05 14.23
N ARG A 143 0.26 -8.86 13.23
CA ARG A 143 0.17 -9.66 12.01
C ARG A 143 0.29 -8.75 10.80
N LEU A 144 1.26 -9.07 9.94
CA LEU A 144 1.52 -8.33 8.69
C LEU A 144 0.79 -8.93 7.49
N GLY A 145 0.10 -10.04 7.68
CA GLY A 145 -0.76 -10.68 6.69
C GLY A 145 -0.51 -12.16 6.50
N GLU A 146 -1.38 -12.76 5.72
CA GLU A 146 -1.25 -14.12 5.19
C GLU A 146 -0.77 -14.00 3.74
N VAL A 147 0.33 -14.66 3.42
CA VAL A 147 1.01 -14.51 2.13
C VAL A 147 1.42 -15.87 1.59
N SER A 148 1.67 -15.95 0.29
CA SER A 148 2.37 -17.06 -0.31
C SER A 148 3.86 -16.73 -0.32
N LEU A 149 4.67 -17.51 0.43
CA LEU A 149 6.09 -17.24 0.64
C LEU A 149 6.90 -18.53 0.44
N PRO A 150 8.05 -18.48 -0.25
CA PRO A 150 8.95 -19.63 -0.29
C PRO A 150 9.49 -19.97 1.09
N GLY A 151 10.04 -21.17 1.25
CA GLY A 151 10.58 -21.64 2.51
C GLY A 151 11.71 -20.77 3.02
N VAL A 152 11.46 -20.02 4.11
CA VAL A 152 12.44 -19.18 4.79
C VAL A 152 12.85 -19.80 6.12
N GLY A 153 14.06 -19.48 6.59
CA GLY A 153 14.59 -19.88 7.88
C GLY A 153 15.00 -18.68 8.74
N ALA A 154 15.35 -18.91 9.99
CA ALA A 154 15.91 -17.87 10.84
C ALA A 154 17.20 -17.30 10.23
N GLY A 155 17.29 -15.97 10.17
CA GLY A 155 18.39 -15.25 9.54
C GLY A 155 18.12 -14.80 8.11
N ASP A 156 17.14 -15.39 7.40
CA ASP A 156 16.69 -14.92 6.09
C ASP A 156 15.91 -13.60 6.20
N TYR A 157 15.55 -13.00 5.09
CA TYR A 157 14.85 -11.71 5.02
C TYR A 157 13.56 -11.80 4.24
N VAL A 158 12.57 -11.03 4.68
CA VAL A 158 11.33 -10.75 3.94
C VAL A 158 11.29 -9.28 3.60
N ALA A 159 11.14 -8.97 2.32
CA ALA A 159 11.01 -7.61 1.80
C ALA A 159 9.57 -7.34 1.39
N PHE A 160 9.00 -6.26 1.90
CA PHE A 160 7.68 -5.75 1.56
C PHE A 160 7.84 -4.60 0.57
N GLY A 161 7.38 -4.76 -0.64
CA GLY A 161 7.40 -3.70 -1.64
C GLY A 161 6.30 -2.68 -1.44
N ARG A 162 6.41 -1.56 -2.16
CA ARG A 162 5.37 -0.50 -2.20
C ARG A 162 5.07 0.15 -0.85
N THR A 163 6.03 0.19 0.06
CA THR A 163 5.88 0.74 1.42
C THR A 163 6.20 2.22 1.53
N GLY A 164 6.50 2.92 0.42
CA GLY A 164 6.91 4.33 0.43
C GLY A 164 5.81 5.30 0.84
N ALA A 165 4.53 4.90 0.73
CA ALA A 165 3.41 5.67 1.24
C ALA A 165 2.79 4.95 2.44
N TYR A 166 2.62 5.67 3.56
CA TYR A 166 1.97 5.19 4.80
C TYR A 166 2.65 4.00 5.50
N GLY A 167 3.76 3.49 5.00
CA GLY A 167 4.45 2.36 5.59
C GLY A 167 4.88 2.65 7.01
N PHE A 168 5.84 3.54 7.18
CA PHE A 168 6.36 3.91 8.50
C PHE A 168 5.48 4.94 9.21
N THR A 169 4.86 5.88 8.51
CA THR A 169 4.14 7.01 9.12
C THR A 169 2.86 6.60 9.87
N GLU A 170 2.24 5.49 9.49
CA GLU A 170 1.09 4.90 10.19
C GLU A 170 1.50 3.88 11.27
N ALA A 171 2.78 3.55 11.40
CA ALA A 171 3.26 2.49 12.27
C ALA A 171 3.06 2.79 13.76
N MET A 172 2.88 1.73 14.56
CA MET A 172 2.82 1.82 16.04
C MET A 172 4.21 1.96 16.64
N SER A 173 4.98 2.94 16.18
CA SER A 173 6.41 3.11 16.45
C SER A 173 6.77 3.28 17.93
N ARG A 174 5.81 3.54 18.82
CA ARG A 174 6.04 3.70 20.26
C ARG A 174 5.52 2.53 21.11
N PHE A 175 5.13 1.42 20.49
CA PHE A 175 4.66 0.26 21.23
C PHE A 175 5.82 -0.34 22.04
N ARG A 176 5.76 -0.19 23.38
CA ARG A 176 6.74 -0.70 24.37
C ARG A 176 8.21 -0.43 24.03
N CYS A 177 8.50 0.70 23.43
CA CYS A 177 9.86 1.13 23.09
C CYS A 177 10.66 0.13 22.22
N HIS A 178 9.99 -0.63 21.36
CA HIS A 178 10.69 -1.43 20.34
C HIS A 178 11.50 -0.52 19.41
N PRO A 179 12.64 -0.98 18.90
CA PRO A 179 13.45 -0.22 17.96
C PRO A 179 12.65 0.20 16.74
N LEU A 180 12.99 1.34 16.18
CA LEU A 180 12.51 1.79 14.86
C LEU A 180 13.26 1.04 13.75
N PRO A 181 12.70 0.92 12.54
CA PRO A 181 13.38 0.30 11.41
C PRO A 181 14.59 1.10 10.93
#